data_41cde8d3103522f1715f5a704fdb9d16
#
_entry.id   41cde8d3103522f1715f5a704fdb9d16
#
_cell.length_a   1.000
_cell.length_b   1.000
_cell.length_c   1.000
_cell.angle_alpha   90.00
_cell.angle_beta   90.00
_cell.angle_gamma   90.00
#
_symmetry.space_group_name_H-M   'P 1'
#
loop_
_entity.id
_entity.type
_entity.pdbx_description
1 polymer ?
#
loop_
_entity_poly.entity_id
_entity_poly.type
_entity_poly.pdbx_seq_one_letter_code
_entity_poly.pdbx_strand_id
1 'polypeptide(L)'
;MASSVPGQRLCAAVAVFMFASTTRVSVLEAQDSTSRAPDVVCASRPGERQTCAANTGAGVTLLRTVGSAVCELGISWGYDQKNIWVSDGCSAEFAVGQGGGKSWGTYNPGTGFKVANTDKGDLNITIYGYVRYLNQLGLDSTYTDAFGNTRTLDRRQDIQLQKVNIQFLGWLMSPKFRYLLYVWTSNVSMGLGAQVVVGGNFQYNANKHVAVGAGIAALPGVRATEGNFPYWLTVDNRLIADEFFRPSYTTGIWAKGKVVDRLSYHVMLGNNLSQLGVDAGQLDNGLNTVSTAIVWLPTTGEFGPRGNFGDFEHHDTLATRLGAHYTYSQENYQGQPDNDDFENVQIRLSNGGIIFTPGLFGTDIWVQDAVYQMSSLDFGLKYHGFALEGEHYWRWVDNFRGPNTAGLESLFDTGFQLQASAMVIPAVLQGYVSGSRVYGEYGDPSDFRIGANWYPWSNHVVRWNAEYLHLNRSPVGGLSLPYVVGGNGSVFYTSFEVNF
;
A
#
# COMPACT_ATOMS: atom_id res chain seq x y z
N MET A 1 -30.60 -35.91 47.16
CA MET A 1 -31.29 -36.40 45.96
C MET A 1 -30.63 -35.67 44.78
N ALA A 2 -29.87 -36.42 44.03
CA ALA A 2 -29.13 -35.95 42.88
C ALA A 2 -30.00 -36.04 41.62
N SER A 3 -29.94 -35.07 40.74
CA SER A 3 -30.30 -35.27 39.34
C SER A 3 -29.32 -34.56 38.44
N SER A 4 -28.52 -35.36 37.79
CA SER A 4 -27.61 -35.03 36.71
C SER A 4 -28.40 -34.79 35.43
N VAL A 5 -28.01 -33.73 34.67
CA VAL A 5 -28.41 -33.51 33.27
C VAL A 5 -27.17 -33.55 32.40
N PRO A 6 -27.14 -34.36 31.33
CA PRO A 6 -25.95 -34.51 30.50
C PRO A 6 -25.82 -33.39 29.45
N GLY A 7 -24.59 -32.94 29.24
CA GLY A 7 -24.26 -31.94 28.24
C GLY A 7 -24.39 -32.48 26.80
N GLN A 8 -25.12 -31.76 25.99
CA GLN A 8 -25.14 -31.95 24.53
C GLN A 8 -24.08 -31.05 23.89
N ARG A 9 -23.09 -31.68 23.27
CA ARG A 9 -22.17 -31.05 22.37
C ARG A 9 -22.90 -30.73 21.06
N LEU A 10 -23.12 -29.47 20.74
CA LEU A 10 -23.61 -29.05 19.45
C LEU A 10 -22.39 -28.86 18.53
N CYS A 11 -22.17 -29.80 17.61
CA CYS A 11 -21.35 -29.58 16.43
C CYS A 11 -22.16 -28.74 15.44
N ALA A 12 -21.84 -27.48 15.29
CA ALA A 12 -22.40 -26.65 14.22
C ALA A 12 -21.68 -26.95 12.91
N ALA A 13 -22.27 -27.79 12.10
CA ALA A 13 -21.88 -27.92 10.69
C ALA A 13 -22.45 -26.74 9.92
N VAL A 14 -21.58 -25.90 9.35
CA VAL A 14 -21.98 -24.86 8.42
C VAL A 14 -22.30 -25.53 7.09
N ALA A 15 -23.60 -25.77 6.85
CA ALA A 15 -24.10 -26.20 5.56
C ALA A 15 -24.24 -24.96 4.64
N VAL A 16 -23.43 -24.90 3.60
CA VAL A 16 -23.61 -23.97 2.49
C VAL A 16 -24.84 -24.42 1.70
N PHE A 17 -25.96 -23.73 1.87
CA PHE A 17 -27.12 -23.91 1.03
C PHE A 17 -26.93 -23.23 -0.31
N MET A 18 -26.62 -24.00 -1.34
CA MET A 18 -26.82 -23.56 -2.72
C MET A 18 -28.32 -23.62 -3.02
N PHE A 19 -28.99 -22.49 -3.02
CA PHE A 19 -30.33 -22.38 -3.62
C PHE A 19 -30.16 -22.26 -5.14
N ALA A 20 -30.35 -23.34 -5.84
CA ALA A 20 -30.60 -23.34 -7.28
C ALA A 20 -32.05 -22.93 -7.52
N SER A 21 -32.32 -21.63 -7.50
CA SER A 21 -33.59 -21.09 -8.01
C SER A 21 -33.38 -20.78 -9.49
N THR A 22 -33.96 -21.59 -10.37
CA THR A 22 -34.08 -21.31 -11.79
C THR A 22 -35.13 -20.23 -12.04
N THR A 23 -34.88 -19.02 -11.59
CA THR A 23 -35.55 -17.85 -12.15
C THR A 23 -34.77 -17.44 -13.39
N ARG A 24 -35.39 -17.51 -14.54
CA ARG A 24 -34.90 -16.84 -15.74
C ARG A 24 -34.86 -15.35 -15.41
N VAL A 25 -33.72 -14.90 -14.91
CA VAL A 25 -33.34 -13.51 -14.97
C VAL A 25 -33.13 -13.26 -16.46
N SER A 26 -34.08 -12.50 -17.07
CA SER A 26 -33.80 -11.82 -18.33
C SER A 26 -32.50 -11.05 -18.06
N VAL A 27 -31.42 -11.51 -18.66
CA VAL A 27 -30.18 -10.77 -18.79
C VAL A 27 -30.61 -9.47 -19.48
N LEU A 28 -30.73 -8.39 -18.68
CA LEU A 28 -30.51 -7.06 -19.26
C LEU A 28 -29.13 -7.20 -19.85
N GLU A 29 -29.05 -7.30 -21.17
CA GLU A 29 -27.82 -7.09 -21.91
C GLU A 29 -27.25 -5.79 -21.35
N ALA A 30 -26.18 -5.92 -20.54
CA ALA A 30 -25.30 -4.81 -20.29
C ALA A 30 -24.96 -4.32 -21.70
N GLN A 31 -25.44 -3.11 -22.04
CA GLN A 31 -25.06 -2.48 -23.27
C GLN A 31 -23.56 -2.60 -23.34
N ASP A 32 -23.16 -3.45 -24.25
CA ASP A 32 -21.80 -3.59 -24.72
C ASP A 32 -21.27 -2.16 -24.82
N SER A 33 -20.37 -1.77 -23.95
CA SER A 33 -19.62 -0.55 -24.13
C SER A 33 -18.87 -0.81 -25.41
N THR A 34 -19.49 -0.40 -26.53
CA THR A 34 -18.88 -0.46 -27.85
C THR A 34 -17.45 0.02 -27.66
N SER A 35 -16.51 -0.90 -27.77
CA SER A 35 -15.09 -0.58 -27.76
C SER A 35 -14.91 0.39 -28.90
N ARG A 36 -14.89 1.68 -28.58
CA ARG A 36 -14.65 2.71 -29.57
C ARG A 36 -13.34 2.37 -30.21
N ALA A 37 -13.31 2.21 -31.52
CA ALA A 37 -12.10 2.01 -32.26
C ALA A 37 -11.11 3.15 -31.88
N PRO A 38 -9.86 2.87 -31.59
CA PRO A 38 -8.90 3.92 -31.23
C PRO A 38 -8.77 4.91 -32.37
N ASP A 39 -8.80 6.21 -32.06
CA ASP A 39 -8.61 7.25 -33.06
C ASP A 39 -7.13 7.27 -33.51
N VAL A 40 -6.21 6.94 -32.62
CA VAL A 40 -4.75 6.90 -32.87
C VAL A 40 -4.11 5.77 -32.10
N VAL A 41 -3.26 5.01 -32.77
CA VAL A 41 -2.33 4.07 -32.13
C VAL A 41 -0.94 4.67 -32.26
N CYS A 42 -0.26 4.86 -31.14
CA CYS A 42 1.08 5.44 -31.11
C CYS A 42 2.01 4.52 -30.30
N ALA A 43 3.18 4.19 -30.89
CA ALA A 43 4.12 3.24 -30.29
C ALA A 43 5.54 3.74 -30.46
N SER A 44 6.37 3.59 -29.42
CA SER A 44 7.80 3.88 -29.47
C SER A 44 8.61 2.64 -29.11
N ARG A 45 9.89 2.66 -29.51
CA ARG A 45 10.88 1.69 -29.04
C ARG A 45 11.52 2.16 -27.72
N PRO A 46 12.11 1.24 -26.94
CA PRO A 46 12.90 1.64 -25.77
C PRO A 46 14.00 2.66 -26.15
N GLY A 47 14.06 3.77 -25.44
CA GLY A 47 15.02 4.87 -25.68
C GLY A 47 14.66 5.80 -26.85
N GLU A 48 13.61 5.53 -27.60
CA GLU A 48 13.14 6.36 -28.70
C GLU A 48 11.89 7.18 -28.32
N ARG A 49 11.71 8.31 -28.98
CA ARG A 49 10.46 9.08 -28.94
C ARG A 49 9.81 9.10 -30.31
N GLN A 50 8.54 8.68 -30.35
CA GLN A 50 7.70 8.72 -31.54
C GLN A 50 6.60 9.77 -31.39
N THR A 51 6.31 10.48 -32.45
CA THR A 51 5.22 11.46 -32.51
C THR A 51 4.19 11.04 -33.56
N CYS A 52 2.93 10.99 -33.15
CA CYS A 52 1.80 10.59 -33.98
C CYS A 52 0.88 11.79 -34.16
N ALA A 53 0.63 12.20 -35.40
CA ALA A 53 -0.23 13.33 -35.71
C ALA A 53 -1.67 13.05 -35.28
N ALA A 54 -2.28 13.98 -34.56
CA ALA A 54 -3.65 13.89 -34.09
C ALA A 54 -4.21 15.28 -33.77
N ASN A 55 -5.48 15.52 -34.04
CA ASN A 55 -6.12 16.76 -33.61
C ASN A 55 -6.48 16.66 -32.12
N THR A 56 -5.57 17.05 -31.27
CA THR A 56 -5.62 16.90 -29.83
C THR A 56 -6.22 18.09 -29.10
N GLY A 57 -6.66 19.11 -29.81
CA GLY A 57 -7.17 20.37 -29.24
C GLY A 57 -8.33 20.20 -28.26
N ALA A 58 -9.02 19.05 -28.28
CA ALA A 58 -10.09 18.71 -27.35
C ALA A 58 -9.67 17.66 -26.29
N GLY A 59 -8.35 17.43 -26.14
CA GLY A 59 -7.77 16.48 -25.21
C GLY A 59 -7.53 15.09 -25.81
N VAL A 60 -6.71 14.31 -25.12
CA VAL A 60 -6.35 12.93 -25.47
C VAL A 60 -6.57 12.02 -24.27
N THR A 61 -7.23 10.90 -24.49
CA THR A 61 -7.40 9.85 -23.49
C THR A 61 -6.63 8.61 -23.94
N LEU A 62 -5.78 8.06 -23.10
CA LEU A 62 -5.18 6.75 -23.29
C LEU A 62 -6.28 5.71 -23.04
N LEU A 63 -6.63 4.90 -24.03
CA LEU A 63 -7.66 3.86 -23.93
C LEU A 63 -7.08 2.58 -23.31
N ARG A 64 -5.97 2.13 -23.87
CA ARG A 64 -5.22 0.98 -23.33
C ARG A 64 -3.77 1.01 -23.75
N THR A 65 -2.92 0.42 -22.93
CA THR A 65 -1.52 0.12 -23.29
C THR A 65 -1.47 -1.15 -24.14
N VAL A 66 -0.72 -1.13 -25.23
CA VAL A 66 -0.60 -2.23 -26.22
C VAL A 66 0.75 -2.93 -26.10
N GLY A 67 1.54 -2.64 -25.10
CA GLY A 67 2.86 -3.22 -24.87
C GLY A 67 3.12 -3.44 -23.40
N SER A 68 4.28 -3.98 -23.07
CA SER A 68 4.70 -4.26 -21.70
C SER A 68 5.21 -3.00 -20.96
N ALA A 69 5.52 -1.92 -21.66
CA ALA A 69 6.00 -0.69 -21.04
C ALA A 69 4.85 0.15 -20.49
N VAL A 70 5.00 0.67 -19.28
CA VAL A 70 4.04 1.55 -18.65
C VAL A 70 3.99 2.88 -19.39
N CYS A 71 2.79 3.31 -19.81
CA CYS A 71 2.56 4.60 -20.43
C CYS A 71 2.06 5.60 -19.39
N GLU A 72 2.91 6.54 -18.99
CA GLU A 72 2.61 7.54 -17.97
C GLU A 72 2.59 8.95 -18.60
N LEU A 73 1.47 9.67 -18.39
CA LEU A 73 1.28 11.01 -18.96
C LEU A 73 2.32 12.00 -18.40
N GLY A 74 2.97 12.72 -19.31
CA GLY A 74 4.03 13.67 -19.00
C GLY A 74 5.42 13.05 -18.83
N ILE A 75 5.52 11.70 -18.78
CA ILE A 75 6.78 10.96 -18.65
C ILE A 75 7.08 10.17 -19.92
N SER A 76 6.29 9.16 -20.23
CA SER A 76 6.48 8.29 -21.39
C SER A 76 5.46 8.51 -22.50
N TRP A 77 4.43 9.33 -22.27
CA TRP A 77 3.55 9.84 -23.29
C TRP A 77 3.00 11.23 -22.94
N GLY A 78 2.48 11.92 -23.93
CA GLY A 78 1.80 13.19 -23.78
C GLY A 78 1.32 13.70 -25.12
N TYR A 79 0.77 14.93 -25.16
CA TYR A 79 0.28 15.54 -26.39
C TYR A 79 0.48 17.05 -26.38
N ASP A 80 0.54 17.62 -27.56
CA ASP A 80 0.42 19.05 -27.85
C ASP A 80 -0.88 19.30 -28.66
N GLN A 81 -1.07 20.45 -29.26
CA GLN A 81 -2.29 20.76 -29.99
C GLN A 81 -2.49 19.95 -31.29
N LYS A 82 -1.47 19.27 -31.80
CA LYS A 82 -1.49 18.60 -33.09
C LYS A 82 -0.94 17.18 -33.06
N ASN A 83 -0.37 16.74 -31.96
CA ASN A 83 0.35 15.47 -31.90
C ASN A 83 0.18 14.80 -30.54
N ILE A 84 0.19 13.48 -30.58
CA ILE A 84 0.46 12.63 -29.43
C ILE A 84 1.91 12.16 -29.55
N TRP A 85 2.67 12.21 -28.48
CA TRP A 85 4.00 11.63 -28.44
C TRP A 85 4.03 10.51 -27.41
N VAL A 86 4.82 9.48 -27.72
CA VAL A 86 5.15 8.36 -26.83
C VAL A 86 6.66 8.17 -26.81
N SER A 87 7.21 7.68 -25.70
CA SER A 87 8.65 7.43 -25.56
C SER A 87 8.93 6.18 -24.72
N ASP A 88 10.17 5.70 -24.81
CA ASP A 88 10.71 4.65 -23.92
C ASP A 88 9.92 3.34 -23.94
N GLY A 89 9.45 2.93 -25.13
CA GLY A 89 8.70 1.68 -25.30
C GLY A 89 7.21 1.79 -25.01
N CYS A 90 6.70 2.96 -24.58
CA CYS A 90 5.27 3.18 -24.45
C CYS A 90 4.58 2.96 -25.80
N SER A 91 3.61 2.06 -25.83
CA SER A 91 2.77 1.77 -26.96
C SER A 91 1.33 1.73 -26.48
N ALA A 92 0.46 2.57 -27.03
CA ALA A 92 -0.90 2.71 -26.54
C ALA A 92 -1.88 3.15 -27.62
N GLU A 93 -3.14 2.85 -27.38
CA GLU A 93 -4.29 3.30 -28.14
C GLU A 93 -4.86 4.55 -27.47
N PHE A 94 -5.11 5.57 -28.26
CA PHE A 94 -5.61 6.84 -27.79
C PHE A 94 -6.94 7.21 -28.45
N ALA A 95 -7.86 7.78 -27.66
CA ALA A 95 -9.00 8.52 -28.17
C ALA A 95 -8.66 10.00 -28.19
N VAL A 96 -8.95 10.65 -29.33
CA VAL A 96 -8.83 12.10 -29.49
C VAL A 96 -10.20 12.70 -29.26
N GLY A 97 -10.32 13.62 -28.32
CA GLY A 97 -11.58 14.25 -27.98
C GLY A 97 -12.08 15.14 -29.12
N GLN A 98 -13.33 14.96 -29.53
CA GLN A 98 -14.04 16.00 -30.29
C GLN A 98 -14.49 17.08 -29.31
N GLY A 99 -14.14 18.31 -29.57
CA GLY A 99 -14.53 19.44 -28.72
C GLY A 99 -16.05 19.44 -28.45
N GLY A 100 -16.41 19.47 -27.18
CA GLY A 100 -17.79 19.66 -26.73
C GLY A 100 -18.60 18.43 -26.36
N GLY A 101 -18.09 17.23 -26.45
CA GLY A 101 -18.79 16.00 -26.04
C GLY A 101 -18.37 15.49 -24.66
N LYS A 102 -19.22 15.72 -23.68
CA LYS A 102 -19.37 15.05 -22.38
C LYS A 102 -18.25 14.05 -22.01
N SER A 103 -17.13 14.54 -21.43
CA SER A 103 -16.15 13.70 -20.72
C SER A 103 -16.61 13.38 -19.29
N TRP A 104 -17.79 13.76 -18.90
CA TRP A 104 -18.39 13.49 -17.60
C TRP A 104 -18.67 12.01 -17.45
N GLY A 105 -18.13 11.41 -16.37
CA GLY A 105 -18.42 10.02 -16.02
C GLY A 105 -17.64 8.98 -16.83
N THR A 106 -16.67 9.36 -17.67
CA THR A 106 -15.80 8.38 -18.31
C THR A 106 -14.92 7.74 -17.26
N TYR A 107 -15.08 6.43 -17.07
CA TYR A 107 -14.24 5.64 -16.20
C TYR A 107 -12.96 5.24 -16.92
N ASN A 108 -11.81 5.48 -16.28
CA ASN A 108 -10.51 5.04 -16.77
C ASN A 108 -9.83 4.17 -15.70
N PRO A 109 -9.50 2.91 -16.00
CA PRO A 109 -8.78 2.06 -15.06
C PRO A 109 -7.53 2.74 -14.50
N GLY A 110 -7.36 2.72 -13.17
CA GLY A 110 -6.22 3.31 -12.48
C GLY A 110 -6.25 4.82 -12.24
N THR A 111 -7.19 5.55 -12.89
CA THR A 111 -7.40 6.99 -12.65
C THR A 111 -8.85 7.35 -12.30
N GLY A 112 -9.74 6.37 -12.27
CA GLY A 112 -11.15 6.54 -11.88
C GLY A 112 -12.00 7.30 -12.88
N PHE A 113 -12.94 8.08 -12.36
CA PHE A 113 -13.85 8.87 -13.17
C PHE A 113 -13.25 10.22 -13.56
N LYS A 114 -13.23 10.52 -14.85
CA LYS A 114 -12.87 11.84 -15.34
C LYS A 114 -14.03 12.82 -15.13
N VAL A 115 -13.82 13.81 -14.27
CA VAL A 115 -14.82 14.82 -13.92
C VAL A 115 -14.69 16.08 -14.77
N ALA A 116 -13.46 16.48 -15.08
CA ALA A 116 -13.19 17.61 -15.95
C ALA A 116 -11.98 17.33 -16.84
N ASN A 117 -12.01 17.87 -18.05
CA ASN A 117 -10.90 17.85 -18.98
C ASN A 117 -10.93 19.11 -19.82
N THR A 118 -9.92 19.94 -19.68
CA THR A 118 -9.77 21.24 -20.35
C THR A 118 -8.37 21.38 -20.92
N ASP A 119 -8.13 22.43 -21.67
CA ASP A 119 -6.79 22.79 -22.16
C ASP A 119 -5.85 23.28 -21.04
N LYS A 120 -6.36 23.56 -19.84
CA LYS A 120 -5.63 24.07 -18.68
C LYS A 120 -5.47 23.07 -17.55
N GLY A 121 -6.16 21.93 -17.61
CA GLY A 121 -6.08 20.93 -16.56
C GLY A 121 -7.14 19.85 -16.68
N ASP A 122 -6.94 18.77 -15.95
CA ASP A 122 -7.94 17.73 -15.76
C ASP A 122 -8.17 17.42 -14.29
N LEU A 123 -9.33 16.84 -14.00
CA LEU A 123 -9.70 16.34 -12.70
C LEU A 123 -10.28 14.94 -12.85
N ASN A 124 -9.71 14.01 -12.12
CA ASN A 124 -10.21 12.64 -11.99
C ASN A 124 -10.51 12.37 -10.51
N ILE A 125 -11.51 11.53 -10.26
CA ILE A 125 -11.88 11.07 -8.90
C ILE A 125 -11.74 9.56 -8.88
N THR A 126 -10.98 9.05 -7.92
CA THR A 126 -10.92 7.62 -7.60
C THR A 126 -11.51 7.37 -6.21
N ILE A 127 -12.07 6.21 -6.01
CA ILE A 127 -12.62 5.78 -4.73
C ILE A 127 -12.06 4.39 -4.42
N TYR A 128 -11.50 4.26 -3.24
CA TYR A 128 -11.06 3.01 -2.65
C TYR A 128 -11.80 2.79 -1.34
N GLY A 129 -12.26 1.58 -1.11
CA GLY A 129 -12.85 1.23 0.18
C GLY A 129 -13.03 -0.27 0.32
N TYR A 130 -13.17 -0.74 1.56
CA TYR A 130 -13.45 -2.13 1.80
C TYR A 130 -14.23 -2.38 3.09
N VAL A 131 -14.99 -3.47 3.05
CA VAL A 131 -15.66 -4.06 4.21
C VAL A 131 -14.92 -5.34 4.58
N ARG A 132 -14.66 -5.54 5.86
CA ARG A 132 -13.97 -6.72 6.40
C ARG A 132 -14.83 -7.41 7.45
N TYR A 133 -14.99 -8.72 7.34
CA TYR A 133 -15.34 -9.58 8.48
C TYR A 133 -14.03 -10.03 9.12
N LEU A 134 -13.89 -9.81 10.43
CA LEU A 134 -12.73 -10.16 11.23
C LEU A 134 -13.12 -11.14 12.33
N ASN A 135 -12.29 -12.17 12.53
CA ASN A 135 -12.43 -13.11 13.65
C ASN A 135 -11.06 -13.36 14.30
N GLN A 136 -10.87 -12.79 15.48
CA GLN A 136 -9.67 -12.90 16.32
C GLN A 136 -9.85 -13.84 17.51
N LEU A 137 -10.97 -14.57 17.63
CA LEU A 137 -11.23 -15.44 18.77
C LEU A 137 -10.22 -16.60 18.92
N GLY A 138 -9.46 -16.89 17.87
CA GLY A 138 -8.37 -17.87 17.88
C GLY A 138 -7.05 -17.35 18.47
N LEU A 139 -6.98 -16.09 18.87
CA LEU A 139 -5.84 -15.53 19.62
C LEU A 139 -5.92 -15.87 21.11
N ASP A 140 -4.78 -15.91 21.78
CA ASP A 140 -4.71 -15.96 23.24
C ASP A 140 -5.43 -14.73 23.83
N SER A 141 -6.01 -14.87 25.01
CA SER A 141 -6.74 -13.77 25.67
C SER A 141 -5.82 -12.80 26.41
N THR A 142 -4.59 -13.23 26.66
CA THR A 142 -3.57 -12.42 27.37
C THR A 142 -2.19 -12.69 26.77
N TYR A 143 -1.29 -11.73 26.93
CA TYR A 143 0.14 -11.93 26.67
C TYR A 143 0.99 -11.34 27.78
N THR A 144 2.18 -11.87 27.96
CA THR A 144 3.18 -11.33 28.87
C THR A 144 4.31 -10.74 28.07
N ASP A 145 4.58 -9.45 28.28
CA ASP A 145 5.65 -8.73 27.60
C ASP A 145 7.04 -9.15 28.14
N ALA A 146 8.12 -8.66 27.52
CA ALA A 146 9.49 -8.99 27.91
C ALA A 146 9.87 -8.45 29.31
N PHE A 147 9.08 -7.54 29.86
CA PHE A 147 9.27 -6.98 31.20
C PHE A 147 8.45 -7.69 32.27
N GLY A 148 7.76 -8.79 31.92
CA GLY A 148 6.95 -9.60 32.84
C GLY A 148 5.54 -9.06 33.10
N ASN A 149 5.09 -8.02 32.40
CA ASN A 149 3.74 -7.49 32.57
C ASN A 149 2.75 -8.31 31.75
N THR A 150 1.69 -8.80 32.41
CA THR A 150 0.58 -9.50 31.72
C THR A 150 -0.52 -8.52 31.34
N ARG A 151 -0.91 -8.55 30.06
CA ARG A 151 -1.92 -7.67 29.46
C ARG A 151 -3.04 -8.51 28.85
N THR A 152 -4.27 -8.02 28.92
CA THR A 152 -5.42 -8.61 28.24
C THR A 152 -5.47 -8.15 26.79
N LEU A 153 -5.80 -9.05 25.88
CA LEU A 153 -6.04 -8.74 24.46
C LEU A 153 -7.53 -8.58 24.19
N ASP A 154 -7.91 -7.46 23.60
CA ASP A 154 -9.26 -7.24 23.09
C ASP A 154 -9.39 -7.94 21.74
N ARG A 155 -10.02 -9.13 21.78
CA ARG A 155 -10.23 -9.97 20.60
C ARG A 155 -11.58 -9.64 19.98
N ARG A 156 -11.61 -9.46 18.68
CA ARG A 156 -12.78 -9.01 17.94
C ARG A 156 -13.36 -10.11 17.05
N GLN A 157 -14.68 -10.07 16.91
CA GLN A 157 -15.41 -10.84 15.91
C GLN A 157 -16.56 -9.96 15.41
N ASP A 158 -16.35 -9.28 14.29
CA ASP A 158 -17.31 -8.29 13.78
C ASP A 158 -17.17 -8.05 12.28
N ILE A 159 -18.10 -7.25 11.73
CA ILE A 159 -18.04 -6.72 10.36
C ILE A 159 -17.69 -5.25 10.46
N GLN A 160 -16.72 -4.82 9.67
CA GLN A 160 -16.15 -3.49 9.70
C GLN A 160 -16.21 -2.84 8.32
N LEU A 161 -16.77 -1.63 8.22
CA LEU A 161 -16.44 -0.73 7.13
C LEU A 161 -15.09 -0.08 7.50
N GLN A 162 -14.01 -0.64 6.97
CA GLN A 162 -12.68 -0.34 7.52
C GLN A 162 -12.09 0.93 6.96
N LYS A 163 -12.22 1.16 5.65
CA LYS A 163 -11.62 2.32 5.01
C LYS A 163 -12.47 2.84 3.86
N VAL A 164 -12.51 4.15 3.74
CA VAL A 164 -12.96 4.85 2.54
C VAL A 164 -11.89 5.90 2.19
N ASN A 165 -11.42 5.89 0.96
CA ASN A 165 -10.43 6.84 0.45
C ASN A 165 -10.94 7.44 -0.86
N ILE A 166 -11.11 8.75 -0.90
CA ILE A 166 -11.50 9.51 -2.08
C ILE A 166 -10.32 10.35 -2.51
N GLN A 167 -9.89 10.20 -3.75
CA GLN A 167 -8.75 10.92 -4.30
C GLN A 167 -9.19 11.80 -5.48
N PHE A 168 -8.63 12.99 -5.53
CA PHE A 168 -8.76 13.97 -6.59
C PHE A 168 -7.37 14.12 -7.23
N LEU A 169 -7.22 13.73 -8.47
CA LEU A 169 -5.92 13.72 -9.15
C LEU A 169 -6.02 14.24 -10.58
N GLY A 170 -4.91 14.80 -11.03
CA GLY A 170 -4.86 15.37 -12.37
C GLY A 170 -3.62 16.21 -12.60
N TRP A 171 -3.74 17.15 -13.54
CA TRP A 171 -2.71 18.12 -13.85
C TRP A 171 -3.30 19.53 -14.00
N LEU A 172 -2.47 20.56 -13.83
CA LEU A 172 -2.84 21.96 -13.96
C LEU A 172 -1.82 22.70 -14.82
N MET A 173 -2.29 23.55 -15.77
CA MET A 173 -1.53 24.41 -16.67
C MET A 173 -0.58 23.65 -17.61
N SER A 174 -0.05 22.52 -17.21
CA SER A 174 0.81 21.62 -17.99
C SER A 174 0.67 20.20 -17.49
N PRO A 175 0.62 19.18 -18.36
CA PRO A 175 0.62 17.77 -17.95
C PRO A 175 1.84 17.37 -17.09
N LYS A 176 2.90 18.19 -17.10
CA LYS A 176 4.07 18.02 -16.23
C LYS A 176 3.81 18.40 -14.78
N PHE A 177 2.84 19.30 -14.51
CA PHE A 177 2.49 19.70 -13.15
C PHE A 177 1.28 18.92 -12.67
N ARG A 178 1.54 17.90 -11.85
CA ARG A 178 0.56 16.94 -11.33
C ARG A 178 0.16 17.28 -9.91
N TYR A 179 -1.06 16.95 -9.55
CA TYR A 179 -1.54 17.03 -8.18
C TYR A 179 -2.27 15.74 -7.78
N LEU A 180 -2.21 15.44 -6.50
CA LEU A 180 -3.01 14.42 -5.82
C LEU A 180 -3.47 15.01 -4.50
N LEU A 181 -4.78 15.13 -4.31
CA LEU A 181 -5.41 15.47 -3.04
C LEU A 181 -6.29 14.31 -2.63
N TYR A 182 -6.35 13.99 -1.35
CA TYR A 182 -7.18 12.89 -0.89
C TYR A 182 -7.79 13.15 0.48
N VAL A 183 -8.94 12.53 0.69
CA VAL A 183 -9.58 12.39 1.98
C VAL A 183 -9.77 10.90 2.23
N TRP A 184 -9.24 10.38 3.31
CA TRP A 184 -9.50 9.02 3.69
C TRP A 184 -9.89 8.91 5.16
N THR A 185 -10.70 7.91 5.43
CA THR A 185 -11.16 7.57 6.77
C THR A 185 -10.75 6.15 7.10
N SER A 186 -10.59 5.86 8.35
CA SER A 186 -10.38 4.51 8.83
C SER A 186 -11.21 4.31 10.11
N ASN A 187 -11.42 3.06 10.47
CA ASN A 187 -12.14 2.68 11.68
C ASN A 187 -13.58 3.23 11.77
N VAL A 188 -14.24 3.45 10.63
CA VAL A 188 -15.56 4.11 10.56
C VAL A 188 -16.62 3.36 11.38
N SER A 189 -16.48 2.08 11.58
CA SER A 189 -17.45 1.22 12.29
C SER A 189 -17.00 0.73 13.67
N MET A 190 -15.95 1.34 14.25
CA MET A 190 -15.32 0.82 15.45
C MET A 190 -15.88 1.40 16.77
N GLY A 191 -16.92 2.21 16.71
CA GLY A 191 -17.50 2.86 17.90
C GLY A 191 -16.70 4.05 18.43
N LEU A 192 -15.53 4.30 17.90
CA LEU A 192 -14.74 5.53 18.09
C LEU A 192 -15.10 6.53 16.99
N GLY A 193 -14.79 7.81 17.19
CA GLY A 193 -14.92 8.79 16.12
C GLY A 193 -14.13 8.34 14.88
N ALA A 194 -14.75 8.44 13.70
CA ALA A 194 -14.04 8.15 12.46
C ALA A 194 -12.84 9.11 12.35
N GLN A 195 -11.65 8.55 12.22
CA GLN A 195 -10.48 9.37 11.95
C GLN A 195 -10.48 9.78 10.49
N VAL A 196 -10.33 11.06 10.22
CA VAL A 196 -10.32 11.64 8.88
C VAL A 196 -8.94 12.23 8.61
N VAL A 197 -8.30 11.74 7.57
CA VAL A 197 -7.03 12.27 7.09
C VAL A 197 -7.26 13.02 5.80
N VAL A 198 -6.84 14.29 5.78
CA VAL A 198 -6.78 15.10 4.57
C VAL A 198 -5.32 15.27 4.20
N GLY A 199 -4.98 14.91 2.98
CA GLY A 199 -3.61 14.98 2.51
C GLY A 199 -3.52 15.24 1.02
N GLY A 200 -2.29 15.36 0.55
CA GLY A 200 -2.03 15.54 -0.86
C GLY A 200 -0.64 16.05 -1.14
N ASN A 201 -0.35 16.13 -2.42
CA ASN A 201 0.94 16.59 -2.89
C ASN A 201 0.86 17.17 -4.30
N PHE A 202 1.91 17.89 -4.65
CA PHE A 202 2.15 18.44 -5.97
C PHE A 202 3.48 17.92 -6.50
N GLN A 203 3.53 17.61 -7.79
CA GLN A 203 4.74 17.10 -8.43
C GLN A 203 4.93 17.72 -9.80
N TYR A 204 6.15 18.14 -10.11
CA TYR A 204 6.54 18.58 -11.43
C TYR A 204 7.48 17.57 -12.10
N ASN A 205 7.01 16.99 -13.20
CA ASN A 205 7.75 16.03 -14.02
C ASN A 205 8.56 16.77 -15.06
N ALA A 206 9.82 17.12 -14.77
CA ALA A 206 10.66 17.83 -15.73
C ALA A 206 10.96 16.95 -16.95
N ASN A 207 11.37 15.71 -16.71
CA ASN A 207 11.65 14.68 -17.72
C ASN A 207 11.67 13.29 -17.04
N LYS A 208 12.04 12.22 -17.78
CA LYS A 208 12.11 10.85 -17.23
C LYS A 208 13.16 10.66 -16.12
N HIS A 209 14.15 11.56 -16.04
CA HIS A 209 15.23 11.48 -15.07
C HIS A 209 14.94 12.26 -13.79
N VAL A 210 14.06 13.27 -13.86
CA VAL A 210 13.81 14.16 -12.72
C VAL A 210 12.33 14.53 -12.66
N ALA A 211 11.72 14.14 -11.57
CA ALA A 211 10.46 14.68 -11.06
C ALA A 211 10.70 15.17 -9.65
N VAL A 212 10.22 16.36 -9.32
CA VAL A 212 10.30 16.93 -7.98
C VAL A 212 8.90 17.17 -7.43
N GLY A 213 8.71 16.96 -6.16
CA GLY A 213 7.40 17.14 -5.53
C GLY A 213 7.50 17.58 -4.09
N ALA A 214 6.36 18.04 -3.56
CA ALA A 214 6.21 18.47 -2.19
C ALA A 214 4.79 18.17 -1.68
N GLY A 215 4.66 17.94 -0.38
CA GLY A 215 3.41 17.60 0.29
C GLY A 215 3.52 16.32 1.09
N ILE A 216 2.40 15.67 1.34
CA ILE A 216 2.36 14.40 2.06
C ILE A 216 2.61 13.25 1.08
N ALA A 217 3.63 12.44 1.35
CA ALA A 217 3.95 11.24 0.59
C ALA A 217 4.53 10.15 1.49
N ALA A 218 4.53 8.92 0.99
CA ALA A 218 5.19 7.82 1.67
C ALA A 218 6.71 7.95 1.56
N LEU A 219 7.42 7.71 2.66
CA LEU A 219 8.86 7.59 2.67
C LEU A 219 9.28 6.30 1.95
N PRO A 220 10.18 6.34 0.97
CA PRO A 220 10.57 5.18 0.17
C PRO A 220 11.53 4.23 0.91
N GLY A 221 11.27 3.97 2.19
CA GLY A 221 12.14 3.17 3.05
C GLY A 221 11.99 1.66 2.91
N VAL A 222 10.88 1.19 2.38
CA VAL A 222 10.59 -0.22 2.09
C VAL A 222 9.77 -0.34 0.82
N ARG A 223 9.72 -1.53 0.23
CA ARG A 223 8.98 -1.74 -1.01
C ARG A 223 7.50 -1.37 -0.89
N ALA A 224 6.82 -1.74 0.20
CA ALA A 224 5.40 -1.47 0.38
C ALA A 224 5.05 0.03 0.48
N THR A 225 6.03 0.91 0.70
CA THR A 225 5.85 2.37 0.73
C THR A 225 6.23 3.08 -0.55
N GLU A 226 6.62 2.38 -1.61
CA GLU A 226 6.94 2.99 -2.91
C GLU A 226 5.72 3.45 -3.74
N GLY A 227 4.50 3.34 -3.20
CA GLY A 227 3.28 3.78 -3.86
C GLY A 227 2.54 2.68 -4.61
N ASN A 228 2.87 1.41 -4.37
CA ASN A 228 2.17 0.27 -4.97
C ASN A 228 0.79 -0.05 -4.34
N PHE A 229 0.45 0.55 -3.20
CA PHE A 229 -0.90 0.46 -2.65
C PHE A 229 -1.97 0.91 -3.69
N PRO A 230 -3.11 0.24 -3.84
CA PRO A 230 -3.61 -0.90 -3.07
C PRO A 230 -3.30 -2.29 -3.68
N TYR A 231 -2.37 -2.40 -4.59
CA TYR A 231 -2.05 -3.63 -5.31
C TYR A 231 -1.13 -4.57 -4.51
N TRP A 232 -1.54 -4.86 -3.25
CA TRP A 232 -0.91 -5.86 -2.40
C TRP A 232 -1.66 -7.19 -2.48
N LEU A 233 -1.04 -8.30 -2.07
CA LEU A 233 -1.72 -9.61 -2.03
C LEU A 233 -2.86 -9.61 -1.00
N THR A 234 -2.64 -8.96 0.13
CA THR A 234 -3.64 -8.76 1.18
C THR A 234 -4.43 -7.48 0.94
N VAL A 235 -5.62 -7.35 1.52
CA VAL A 235 -6.39 -6.10 1.47
C VAL A 235 -5.95 -5.18 2.61
N ASP A 236 -5.23 -4.12 2.24
CA ASP A 236 -4.83 -3.00 3.13
C ASP A 236 -4.14 -3.43 4.44
N ASN A 237 -3.38 -4.51 4.40
CA ASN A 237 -2.53 -4.88 5.53
C ASN A 237 -1.20 -5.46 5.05
N ARG A 238 -0.18 -5.34 5.88
CA ARG A 238 1.17 -5.82 5.63
C ARG A 238 1.51 -6.99 6.53
N LEU A 239 2.58 -7.70 6.21
CA LEU A 239 3.21 -8.66 7.10
C LEU A 239 3.79 -7.95 8.33
N ILE A 240 3.93 -8.65 9.44
CA ILE A 240 4.35 -8.00 10.70
C ILE A 240 5.76 -7.43 10.63
N ALA A 241 6.69 -8.05 9.88
CA ALA A 241 8.02 -7.49 9.70
C ALA A 241 7.99 -6.19 8.90
N ASP A 242 7.25 -6.15 7.78
CA ASP A 242 7.09 -4.91 7.01
C ASP A 242 6.49 -3.80 7.89
N GLU A 243 5.42 -4.10 8.65
CA GLU A 243 4.78 -3.12 9.54
C GLU A 243 5.70 -2.66 10.68
N PHE A 244 6.58 -3.53 11.17
CA PHE A 244 7.52 -3.24 12.24
C PHE A 244 8.72 -2.37 11.81
N PHE A 245 9.22 -2.60 10.59
CA PHE A 245 10.43 -1.93 10.09
C PHE A 245 10.14 -0.68 9.26
N ARG A 246 8.98 -0.57 8.63
CA ARG A 246 8.72 0.49 7.67
C ARG A 246 8.67 1.89 8.29
N PRO A 247 9.13 2.92 7.57
CA PRO A 247 8.65 4.28 7.76
C PRO A 247 7.23 4.43 7.18
N SER A 248 6.59 5.59 7.37
CA SER A 248 5.23 5.83 6.91
C SER A 248 5.13 7.06 5.99
N TYR A 249 4.06 7.81 6.15
CA TYR A 249 3.75 9.00 5.37
C TYR A 249 4.08 10.25 6.18
N THR A 250 4.76 11.20 5.55
CA THR A 250 5.08 12.48 6.17
C THR A 250 5.03 13.60 5.15
N THR A 251 4.94 14.83 5.63
CA THR A 251 5.12 16.04 4.80
C THR A 251 6.59 16.19 4.49
N GLY A 252 6.90 16.44 3.23
CA GLY A 252 8.28 16.60 2.80
C GLY A 252 8.40 17.06 1.36
N ILE A 253 9.63 17.01 0.89
CA ILE A 253 10.01 17.26 -0.51
C ILE A 253 10.76 16.04 -1.04
N TRP A 254 10.60 15.75 -2.32
CA TRP A 254 11.26 14.59 -2.94
C TRP A 254 11.73 14.86 -4.35
N ALA A 255 12.69 14.07 -4.77
CA ALA A 255 13.10 13.91 -6.15
C ALA A 255 13.10 12.43 -6.52
N LYS A 256 12.57 12.10 -7.70
CA LYS A 256 12.56 10.73 -8.23
C LYS A 256 12.71 10.71 -9.74
N GLY A 257 13.14 9.58 -10.28
CA GLY A 257 13.27 9.40 -11.72
C GLY A 257 14.13 8.20 -12.09
N LYS A 258 14.41 8.05 -13.38
CA LYS A 258 15.31 7.02 -13.90
C LYS A 258 16.76 7.56 -13.90
N VAL A 259 17.69 6.83 -13.29
CA VAL A 259 19.13 7.08 -13.42
C VAL A 259 19.55 6.74 -14.85
N VAL A 260 19.23 5.50 -15.25
CA VAL A 260 19.32 4.97 -16.61
C VAL A 260 18.08 4.12 -16.86
N ASP A 261 17.91 3.58 -18.06
CA ASP A 261 16.82 2.65 -18.32
C ASP A 261 16.93 1.45 -17.36
N ARG A 262 15.80 1.02 -16.81
CA ARG A 262 15.67 -0.07 -15.82
C ARG A 262 16.23 0.23 -14.42
N LEU A 263 16.82 1.40 -14.16
CA LEU A 263 17.30 1.79 -12.84
C LEU A 263 16.67 3.12 -12.44
N SER A 264 15.92 3.13 -11.37
CA SER A 264 15.23 4.31 -10.83
C SER A 264 15.71 4.65 -9.43
N TYR A 265 15.51 5.90 -9.06
CA TYR A 265 15.79 6.41 -7.71
C TYR A 265 14.60 7.19 -7.16
N HIS A 266 14.50 7.22 -5.84
CA HIS A 266 13.59 8.08 -5.09
C HIS A 266 14.32 8.56 -3.82
N VAL A 267 14.34 9.86 -3.58
CA VAL A 267 14.93 10.49 -2.39
C VAL A 267 13.88 11.44 -1.81
N MET A 268 13.66 11.39 -0.52
CA MET A 268 12.71 12.26 0.19
C MET A 268 13.33 12.82 1.46
N LEU A 269 13.13 14.11 1.70
CA LEU A 269 13.35 14.79 2.97
C LEU A 269 11.99 15.05 3.59
N GLY A 270 11.78 14.58 4.80
CA GLY A 270 10.51 14.68 5.51
C GLY A 270 10.66 15.19 6.94
N ASN A 271 9.55 15.50 7.56
CA ASN A 271 9.54 16.03 8.93
C ASN A 271 9.87 14.94 9.97
N ASN A 272 9.30 13.75 9.82
CA ASN A 272 9.43 12.62 10.75
C ASN A 272 9.13 11.30 10.04
N LEU A 273 9.24 10.18 10.74
CA LEU A 273 8.91 8.85 10.20
C LEU A 273 7.42 8.70 9.87
N SER A 274 6.55 9.37 10.60
CA SER A 274 5.11 9.32 10.41
C SER A 274 4.46 10.60 10.93
N GLN A 275 3.63 11.19 10.08
CA GLN A 275 2.81 12.35 10.43
C GLN A 275 1.34 11.97 10.67
N LEU A 276 0.94 10.77 10.31
CA LEU A 276 -0.43 10.31 10.46
C LEU A 276 -0.69 9.95 11.94
N GLY A 277 -1.76 10.45 12.53
CA GLY A 277 -2.10 10.25 13.93
C GLY A 277 -1.32 11.13 14.92
N VAL A 278 -0.66 12.18 14.42
CA VAL A 278 0.09 13.15 15.23
C VAL A 278 -0.60 14.51 15.13
N ASP A 279 -0.91 15.11 16.24
CA ASP A 279 -1.48 16.46 16.29
C ASP A 279 -0.46 17.51 15.83
N ALA A 280 -0.95 18.61 15.26
CA ALA A 280 -0.08 19.68 14.75
C ALA A 280 0.87 20.25 15.81
N GLY A 281 0.48 20.22 17.09
CA GLY A 281 1.32 20.65 18.20
C GLY A 281 2.41 19.63 18.61
N GLN A 282 2.33 18.40 18.11
CA GLN A 282 3.25 17.30 18.37
C GLN A 282 4.26 17.08 17.23
N LEU A 283 4.11 17.80 16.10
CA LEU A 283 5.02 17.67 14.97
C LEU A 283 6.42 18.14 15.32
N ASP A 284 7.42 17.40 14.84
CA ASP A 284 8.82 17.77 14.95
C ASP A 284 9.11 19.11 14.26
N ASN A 285 9.95 19.93 14.87
CA ASN A 285 10.28 21.27 14.42
C ASN A 285 11.41 21.30 13.38
N GLY A 286 11.48 20.33 12.47
CA GLY A 286 12.53 20.29 11.47
C GLY A 286 12.32 19.24 10.39
N LEU A 287 13.19 19.26 9.39
CA LEU A 287 13.32 18.21 8.38
C LEU A 287 14.25 17.13 8.91
N ASN A 288 13.74 16.27 9.76
CA ASN A 288 14.52 15.31 10.55
C ASN A 288 14.71 13.96 9.87
N THR A 289 14.05 13.73 8.74
CA THR A 289 13.99 12.42 8.09
C THR A 289 14.52 12.48 6.67
N VAL A 290 15.41 11.53 6.35
CA VAL A 290 15.87 11.26 4.98
C VAL A 290 15.51 9.84 4.63
N SER A 291 14.83 9.63 3.51
CA SER A 291 14.54 8.28 3.02
C SER A 291 14.88 8.17 1.53
N THR A 292 15.45 7.04 1.14
CA THR A 292 15.93 6.80 -0.23
C THR A 292 15.61 5.41 -0.69
N ALA A 293 15.36 5.26 -2.01
CA ALA A 293 15.25 3.99 -2.69
C ALA A 293 16.01 4.00 -4.02
N ILE A 294 16.58 2.87 -4.36
CA ILE A 294 17.11 2.55 -5.69
C ILE A 294 16.48 1.23 -6.12
N VAL A 295 15.85 1.24 -7.30
CA VAL A 295 15.14 0.06 -7.84
C VAL A 295 15.69 -0.28 -9.21
N TRP A 296 16.10 -1.52 -9.37
CA TRP A 296 16.61 -2.07 -10.62
C TRP A 296 15.71 -3.19 -11.14
N LEU A 297 15.31 -3.08 -12.41
CA LEU A 297 14.44 -4.02 -13.13
C LEU A 297 15.24 -4.70 -14.26
N PRO A 298 16.14 -5.68 -13.94
CA PRO A 298 17.20 -6.10 -14.86
C PRO A 298 16.71 -6.78 -16.15
N THR A 299 15.59 -7.49 -16.12
CA THR A 299 15.12 -8.27 -17.28
C THR A 299 14.24 -7.45 -18.22
N THR A 300 12.98 -7.22 -17.85
CA THR A 300 11.98 -6.56 -18.70
C THR A 300 12.03 -5.03 -18.63
N GLY A 301 12.56 -4.46 -17.55
CA GLY A 301 12.52 -3.02 -17.29
C GLY A 301 11.18 -2.54 -16.72
N GLU A 302 10.29 -3.47 -16.38
CA GLU A 302 9.00 -3.22 -15.73
C GLU A 302 8.69 -4.35 -14.73
N PHE A 303 7.72 -4.14 -13.83
CA PHE A 303 7.34 -5.12 -12.81
C PHE A 303 5.83 -5.05 -12.49
N GLY A 304 5.02 -4.70 -13.49
CA GLY A 304 3.60 -4.46 -13.38
C GLY A 304 3.22 -3.06 -12.87
N PRO A 305 1.93 -2.73 -12.81
CA PRO A 305 1.43 -1.42 -12.41
C PRO A 305 1.91 -1.03 -11.00
N ARG A 306 2.60 0.12 -10.90
CA ARG A 306 3.17 0.62 -9.63
C ARG A 306 4.12 -0.37 -8.93
N GLY A 307 4.74 -1.33 -9.66
CA GLY A 307 5.53 -2.37 -9.04
C GLY A 307 4.74 -3.27 -8.08
N ASN A 308 3.47 -3.57 -8.41
CA ASN A 308 2.50 -4.35 -7.62
C ASN A 308 3.06 -5.68 -7.09
N PHE A 309 2.37 -6.25 -6.11
CA PHE A 309 2.62 -7.61 -5.62
C PHE A 309 1.79 -8.63 -6.39
N GLY A 310 2.37 -9.83 -6.59
CA GLY A 310 1.77 -10.87 -7.40
C GLY A 310 1.87 -10.59 -8.90
N ASP A 311 1.56 -11.58 -9.71
CA ASP A 311 1.63 -11.51 -11.18
C ASP A 311 0.22 -11.58 -11.79
N PHE A 312 -0.61 -10.58 -11.48
CA PHE A 312 -1.96 -10.46 -12.04
C PHE A 312 -1.93 -10.26 -13.56
N GLU A 313 -0.92 -9.55 -14.06
CA GLU A 313 -0.71 -9.21 -15.47
C GLU A 313 -0.26 -10.39 -16.32
N HIS A 314 0.16 -11.50 -15.68
CA HIS A 314 0.58 -12.74 -16.35
C HIS A 314 1.75 -12.52 -17.30
N HIS A 315 2.89 -12.09 -16.76
CA HIS A 315 4.09 -11.80 -17.54
C HIS A 315 4.58 -13.00 -18.37
N ASP A 316 4.59 -12.89 -19.69
CA ASP A 316 5.09 -13.94 -20.59
C ASP A 316 6.62 -14.10 -20.56
N THR A 317 7.33 -13.07 -20.14
CA THR A 317 8.78 -13.04 -19.96
C THR A 317 9.09 -12.83 -18.49
N LEU A 318 10.11 -13.52 -17.98
CA LEU A 318 10.54 -13.36 -16.58
C LEU A 318 10.84 -11.91 -16.25
N ALA A 319 9.97 -11.29 -15.46
CA ALA A 319 10.19 -9.96 -14.90
C ALA A 319 10.89 -10.09 -13.54
N THR A 320 11.95 -9.29 -13.35
CA THR A 320 12.73 -9.29 -12.11
C THR A 320 12.89 -7.89 -11.55
N ARG A 321 12.93 -7.81 -10.23
CA ARG A 321 13.12 -6.60 -9.46
C ARG A 321 14.18 -6.81 -8.39
N LEU A 322 15.03 -5.80 -8.17
CA LEU A 322 15.91 -5.66 -7.01
C LEU A 322 15.77 -4.24 -6.49
N GLY A 323 15.53 -4.08 -5.21
CA GLY A 323 15.42 -2.78 -4.54
C GLY A 323 16.37 -2.68 -3.36
N ALA A 324 16.85 -1.48 -3.10
CA ALA A 324 17.63 -1.13 -1.92
C ALA A 324 17.09 0.17 -1.35
N HIS A 325 16.87 0.19 -0.04
CA HIS A 325 16.25 1.30 0.67
C HIS A 325 17.06 1.69 1.89
N TYR A 326 17.00 2.95 2.25
CA TYR A 326 17.58 3.47 3.48
C TYR A 326 16.72 4.60 4.03
N THR A 327 16.52 4.60 5.35
CA THR A 327 15.86 5.68 6.08
C THR A 327 16.66 6.04 7.31
N TYR A 328 16.88 7.32 7.51
CA TYR A 328 17.42 7.93 8.71
C TYR A 328 16.40 8.92 9.25
N SER A 329 16.15 8.90 10.55
CA SER A 329 15.30 9.90 11.21
C SER A 329 15.79 10.17 12.63
N GLN A 330 15.69 11.42 13.04
CA GLN A 330 15.82 11.81 14.44
C GLN A 330 14.42 12.07 14.98
N GLU A 331 13.94 11.18 15.84
CA GLU A 331 12.60 11.19 16.37
C GLU A 331 12.57 11.66 17.81
N ASN A 332 11.51 12.36 18.20
CA ASN A 332 11.21 12.68 19.58
C ASN A 332 9.83 12.10 19.97
N TYR A 333 9.57 12.03 21.29
CA TYR A 333 8.34 11.46 21.82
C TYR A 333 7.07 12.23 21.40
N GLN A 334 7.19 13.51 21.07
CA GLN A 334 6.07 14.37 20.63
C GLN A 334 5.69 14.07 19.19
N GLY A 335 6.64 13.69 18.34
CA GLY A 335 6.42 13.32 16.95
C GLY A 335 5.91 11.90 16.74
N GLN A 336 5.59 11.18 17.81
CA GLN A 336 5.06 9.82 17.73
C GLN A 336 3.57 9.78 17.98
N PRO A 337 2.79 8.98 17.20
CA PRO A 337 1.37 8.79 17.46
C PRO A 337 1.13 8.17 18.83
N ASP A 338 0.05 8.57 19.50
CA ASP A 338 -0.40 7.94 20.73
C ASP A 338 -0.89 6.50 20.48
N ASN A 339 -0.94 5.68 21.53
CA ASN A 339 -1.33 4.27 21.44
C ASN A 339 -2.74 4.04 20.89
N ASP A 340 -3.64 5.01 21.11
CA ASP A 340 -5.05 4.94 20.73
C ASP A 340 -5.32 5.62 19.39
N ASP A 341 -4.29 6.26 18.81
CA ASP A 341 -4.38 6.91 17.53
C ASP A 341 -4.26 5.95 16.36
N PHE A 342 -4.38 6.52 15.18
CA PHE A 342 -4.16 5.84 13.92
C PHE A 342 -2.89 5.04 13.97
N GLU A 343 -3.02 3.79 13.51
CA GLU A 343 -1.90 2.90 13.37
C GLU A 343 -0.89 3.42 12.41
N ASN A 344 0.02 4.12 12.98
CA ASN A 344 1.15 4.60 12.30
C ASN A 344 2.43 4.06 12.88
N VAL A 345 3.47 4.20 12.12
CA VAL A 345 4.80 3.79 12.50
C VAL A 345 5.14 4.42 13.83
N GLN A 346 5.23 3.58 14.82
CA GLN A 346 5.79 3.88 16.13
C GLN A 346 7.09 3.09 16.25
N ILE A 347 8.11 3.66 16.84
CA ILE A 347 9.33 2.90 17.12
C ILE A 347 9.06 1.98 18.29
N ARG A 348 8.92 0.67 17.98
CA ARG A 348 8.60 -0.37 18.96
C ARG A 348 9.78 -1.30 19.20
N LEU A 349 9.84 -1.85 20.39
CA LEU A 349 10.63 -3.04 20.70
C LEU A 349 10.00 -4.27 20.01
N SER A 350 10.77 -5.33 19.81
CA SER A 350 10.27 -6.55 19.17
C SER A 350 9.21 -7.31 20.00
N ASN A 351 8.94 -6.90 21.25
CA ASN A 351 7.80 -7.34 22.06
C ASN A 351 6.56 -6.42 21.96
N GLY A 352 6.64 -5.33 21.18
CA GLY A 352 5.56 -4.38 20.96
C GLY A 352 5.58 -3.13 21.84
N GLY A 353 6.47 -3.02 22.82
CA GLY A 353 6.63 -1.81 23.66
C GLY A 353 7.07 -0.60 22.83
N ILE A 354 6.45 0.56 23.02
CA ILE A 354 6.82 1.81 22.36
C ILE A 354 7.96 2.45 23.12
N ILE A 355 9.10 2.72 22.48
CA ILE A 355 10.33 3.19 23.15
C ILE A 355 10.15 4.50 23.92
N PHE A 356 9.24 5.35 23.51
CA PHE A 356 8.94 6.65 24.15
C PHE A 356 7.99 6.55 25.35
N THR A 357 7.53 5.34 25.69
CA THR A 357 6.68 5.13 26.88
C THR A 357 7.49 5.36 28.17
N PRO A 358 7.11 6.30 29.04
CA PRO A 358 7.78 6.52 30.32
C PRO A 358 7.83 5.23 31.14
N GLY A 359 8.99 4.91 31.67
CA GLY A 359 9.19 3.73 32.51
C GLY A 359 9.31 2.39 31.78
N LEU A 360 9.31 2.37 30.44
CA LEU A 360 9.43 1.12 29.66
C LEU A 360 10.72 0.36 29.98
N PHE A 361 11.83 1.06 30.06
CA PHE A 361 13.17 0.49 30.34
C PHE A 361 13.53 0.45 31.84
N GLY A 362 12.64 0.91 32.71
CA GLY A 362 12.85 0.99 34.17
C GLY A 362 12.13 2.19 34.77
N THR A 363 11.82 2.13 36.08
CA THR A 363 10.87 3.04 36.77
C THR A 363 11.12 4.53 36.51
N ASP A 364 12.36 4.98 36.40
CA ASP A 364 12.69 6.40 36.21
C ASP A 364 13.34 6.70 34.86
N ILE A 365 13.28 5.76 33.93
CA ILE A 365 13.86 5.91 32.60
C ILE A 365 12.78 6.36 31.62
N TRP A 366 13.03 7.46 30.92
CA TRP A 366 12.14 7.95 29.87
C TRP A 366 12.95 8.41 28.67
N VAL A 367 12.83 7.68 27.56
CA VAL A 367 13.36 8.09 26.26
C VAL A 367 12.51 9.22 25.70
N GLN A 368 13.11 10.36 25.41
CA GLN A 368 12.45 11.52 24.83
C GLN A 368 12.91 11.80 23.40
N ASP A 369 14.13 11.40 23.05
CA ASP A 369 14.69 11.48 21.70
C ASP A 369 15.44 10.19 21.38
N ALA A 370 15.43 9.80 20.12
CA ALA A 370 16.17 8.69 19.57
C ALA A 370 16.52 8.91 18.09
N VAL A 371 17.59 8.26 17.64
CA VAL A 371 17.92 8.17 16.22
C VAL A 371 17.47 6.81 15.69
N TYR A 372 16.71 6.85 14.61
CA TYR A 372 16.26 5.67 13.87
C TYR A 372 17.02 5.56 12.55
N GLN A 373 17.55 4.39 12.28
CA GLN A 373 18.17 4.05 11.00
C GLN A 373 17.63 2.70 10.55
N MET A 374 17.27 2.60 9.29
CA MET A 374 16.77 1.36 8.71
C MET A 374 17.26 1.20 7.28
N SER A 375 17.69 -0.01 6.94
CA SER A 375 18.00 -0.41 5.57
C SER A 375 17.17 -1.61 5.20
N SER A 376 16.75 -1.71 3.93
CA SER A 376 16.17 -2.94 3.40
C SER A 376 16.69 -3.28 2.00
N LEU A 377 16.63 -4.56 1.67
CA LEU A 377 16.88 -5.09 0.35
C LEU A 377 15.70 -5.94 -0.08
N ASP A 378 15.07 -5.59 -1.20
CA ASP A 378 13.97 -6.36 -1.78
C ASP A 378 14.35 -7.05 -3.08
N PHE A 379 13.67 -8.16 -3.34
CA PHE A 379 13.70 -8.84 -4.63
C PHE A 379 12.31 -9.27 -5.07
N GLY A 380 12.13 -9.46 -6.37
CA GLY A 380 10.90 -9.99 -6.93
C GLY A 380 11.14 -10.71 -8.25
N LEU A 381 10.34 -11.75 -8.49
CA LEU A 381 10.28 -12.54 -9.72
C LEU A 381 8.83 -12.70 -10.12
N LYS A 382 8.48 -12.48 -11.40
CA LYS A 382 7.15 -12.72 -11.96
C LYS A 382 7.26 -13.44 -13.29
N TYR A 383 6.44 -14.49 -13.45
CA TYR A 383 6.42 -15.27 -14.67
C TYR A 383 5.16 -16.13 -14.78
N HIS A 384 4.42 -16.00 -15.88
CA HIS A 384 3.21 -16.79 -16.16
C HIS A 384 2.19 -16.87 -15.03
N GLY A 385 1.91 -15.73 -14.39
CA GLY A 385 0.97 -15.63 -13.27
C GLY A 385 1.56 -16.05 -11.92
N PHE A 386 2.81 -16.53 -11.86
CA PHE A 386 3.51 -16.82 -10.62
C PHE A 386 4.38 -15.64 -10.20
N ALA A 387 4.39 -15.34 -8.91
CA ALA A 387 5.29 -14.37 -8.30
C ALA A 387 5.95 -14.91 -7.04
N LEU A 388 7.23 -14.57 -6.86
CA LEU A 388 7.98 -14.79 -5.63
C LEU A 388 8.68 -13.50 -5.26
N GLU A 389 8.44 -13.01 -4.07
CA GLU A 389 8.84 -11.66 -3.64
C GLU A 389 9.27 -11.69 -2.18
N GLY A 390 10.34 -10.98 -1.86
CA GLY A 390 10.84 -10.92 -0.50
C GLY A 390 11.58 -9.63 -0.21
N GLU A 391 11.74 -9.35 1.06
CA GLU A 391 12.49 -8.20 1.57
C GLU A 391 13.15 -8.55 2.89
N HIS A 392 14.38 -8.09 3.09
CA HIS A 392 15.14 -8.23 4.31
C HIS A 392 15.44 -6.86 4.90
N TYR A 393 15.38 -6.75 6.23
CA TYR A 393 15.44 -5.50 6.99
C TYR A 393 16.55 -5.53 8.03
N TRP A 394 17.17 -4.36 8.25
CA TRP A 394 18.09 -4.08 9.35
C TRP A 394 17.72 -2.74 9.96
N ARG A 395 17.49 -2.69 11.27
CA ARG A 395 17.13 -1.48 12.00
C ARG A 395 18.06 -1.26 13.18
N TRP A 396 18.50 -0.02 13.33
CA TRP A 396 19.23 0.47 14.50
C TRP A 396 18.43 1.60 15.11
N VAL A 397 18.31 1.60 16.46
CA VAL A 397 17.73 2.70 17.22
C VAL A 397 18.71 3.01 18.33
N ASP A 398 19.25 4.21 18.32
CA ASP A 398 20.33 4.62 19.22
C ASP A 398 20.19 6.09 19.65
N ASN A 399 21.26 6.63 20.30
CA ASN A 399 21.29 8.03 20.77
C ASN A 399 20.11 8.40 21.65
N PHE A 400 19.70 7.51 22.53
CA PHE A 400 18.62 7.76 23.46
C PHE A 400 18.93 8.94 24.36
N ARG A 401 18.04 9.93 24.39
CA ARG A 401 18.12 11.10 25.26
C ARG A 401 16.86 11.23 26.10
N GLY A 402 17.04 11.72 27.31
CA GLY A 402 15.96 11.92 28.28
C GLY A 402 16.40 11.56 29.70
N PRO A 403 15.49 11.61 30.69
CA PRO A 403 15.81 11.26 32.07
C PRO A 403 16.35 9.81 32.18
N ASN A 404 17.53 9.69 32.83
CA ASN A 404 18.20 8.42 33.17
C ASN A 404 18.49 7.48 31.99
N THR A 405 18.59 7.97 30.76
CA THR A 405 18.84 7.15 29.55
C THR A 405 20.31 6.80 29.32
N ALA A 406 21.26 7.35 30.08
CA ALA A 406 22.70 7.22 29.83
C ALA A 406 23.27 5.77 29.87
N GLY A 407 22.49 4.82 30.38
CA GLY A 407 22.86 3.40 30.43
C GLY A 407 22.15 2.52 29.42
N LEU A 408 21.30 3.10 28.54
CA LEU A 408 20.61 2.33 27.53
C LEU A 408 21.54 2.00 26.36
N GLU A 409 21.60 0.74 26.02
CA GLU A 409 22.31 0.26 24.83
C GLU A 409 21.50 0.52 23.56
N SER A 410 22.19 0.60 22.42
CA SER A 410 21.54 0.69 21.10
C SER A 410 20.75 -0.59 20.81
N LEU A 411 19.58 -0.44 20.22
CA LEU A 411 18.77 -1.56 19.75
C LEU A 411 19.18 -1.94 18.33
N PHE A 412 19.31 -3.23 18.09
CA PHE A 412 19.48 -3.77 16.76
C PHE A 412 18.43 -4.84 16.48
N ASP A 413 17.64 -4.64 15.45
CA ASP A 413 16.67 -5.61 14.99
C ASP A 413 16.95 -5.96 13.52
N THR A 414 16.70 -7.20 13.15
CA THR A 414 16.70 -7.64 11.76
C THR A 414 15.48 -8.50 11.49
N GLY A 415 15.11 -8.64 10.22
CA GLY A 415 13.95 -9.43 9.87
C GLY A 415 13.82 -9.63 8.37
N PHE A 416 12.87 -10.44 8.00
CA PHE A 416 12.56 -10.68 6.59
C PHE A 416 11.09 -10.96 6.38
N GLN A 417 10.65 -10.78 5.14
CA GLN A 417 9.37 -11.27 4.63
C GLN A 417 9.57 -12.03 3.33
N LEU A 418 8.68 -13.00 3.09
CA LEU A 418 8.60 -13.74 1.85
C LEU A 418 7.15 -13.96 1.47
N GLN A 419 6.82 -13.76 0.18
CA GLN A 419 5.50 -13.92 -0.37
C GLN A 419 5.58 -14.68 -1.70
N ALA A 420 4.73 -15.68 -1.87
CA ALA A 420 4.56 -16.39 -3.12
C ALA A 420 3.09 -16.39 -3.52
N SER A 421 2.81 -16.16 -4.78
CA SER A 421 1.44 -16.18 -5.31
C SER A 421 1.38 -16.80 -6.71
N ALA A 422 0.20 -17.29 -7.06
CA ALA A 422 -0.08 -17.81 -8.39
C ALA A 422 -1.49 -17.44 -8.82
N MET A 423 -1.64 -16.99 -10.07
CA MET A 423 -2.93 -16.87 -10.74
C MET A 423 -3.41 -18.26 -11.14
N VAL A 424 -4.23 -18.91 -10.30
CA VAL A 424 -4.80 -20.22 -10.57
C VAL A 424 -5.73 -20.18 -11.78
N ILE A 425 -6.48 -19.08 -11.91
CA ILE A 425 -7.25 -18.73 -13.09
C ILE A 425 -6.82 -17.31 -13.47
N PRO A 426 -6.23 -17.09 -14.66
CA PRO A 426 -5.72 -15.81 -15.08
C PRO A 426 -6.74 -14.67 -14.89
N ALA A 427 -6.31 -13.60 -14.26
CA ALA A 427 -7.10 -12.41 -13.92
C ALA A 427 -8.38 -12.65 -13.08
N VAL A 428 -8.63 -13.88 -12.59
CA VAL A 428 -9.86 -14.23 -11.84
C VAL A 428 -9.58 -14.75 -10.45
N LEU A 429 -8.68 -15.72 -10.31
CA LEU A 429 -8.42 -16.36 -9.02
C LEU A 429 -6.92 -16.45 -8.75
N GLN A 430 -6.49 -15.81 -7.67
CA GLN A 430 -5.13 -15.84 -7.18
C GLN A 430 -5.06 -16.53 -5.82
N GLY A 431 -4.17 -17.49 -5.68
CA GLY A 431 -3.78 -18.04 -4.38
C GLY A 431 -2.46 -17.47 -3.93
N TYR A 432 -2.23 -17.35 -2.62
CA TYR A 432 -0.95 -16.91 -2.08
C TYR A 432 -0.65 -17.50 -0.71
N VAL A 433 0.65 -17.57 -0.43
CA VAL A 433 1.20 -17.83 0.89
C VAL A 433 2.24 -16.75 1.20
N SER A 434 2.30 -16.35 2.44
CA SER A 434 3.28 -15.35 2.87
C SER A 434 3.64 -15.54 4.34
N GLY A 435 4.78 -15.00 4.74
CA GLY A 435 5.20 -15.02 6.12
C GLY A 435 6.36 -14.08 6.36
N SER A 436 6.51 -13.70 7.61
CA SER A 436 7.61 -12.84 8.03
C SER A 436 8.11 -13.17 9.43
N ARG A 437 9.30 -12.73 9.73
CA ARG A 437 9.90 -12.86 11.06
C ARG A 437 10.77 -11.65 11.37
N VAL A 438 10.69 -11.21 12.61
CA VAL A 438 11.58 -10.22 13.22
C VAL A 438 12.49 -10.96 14.19
N TYR A 439 13.74 -10.57 14.28
CA TYR A 439 14.72 -10.99 15.28
C TYR A 439 15.14 -9.75 16.04
N GLY A 440 14.84 -9.69 17.33
CA GLY A 440 15.14 -8.56 18.17
C GLY A 440 15.44 -8.95 19.61
N GLU A 441 16.01 -8.05 20.35
CA GLU A 441 16.46 -8.30 21.73
C GLU A 441 15.31 -8.67 22.69
N TYR A 442 14.08 -8.24 22.38
CA TYR A 442 12.90 -8.41 23.23
C TYR A 442 11.94 -9.50 22.71
N GLY A 443 12.37 -10.30 21.73
CA GLY A 443 11.63 -11.42 21.20
C GLY A 443 11.73 -11.55 19.68
N ASP A 444 11.34 -12.73 19.18
CA ASP A 444 11.39 -13.11 17.77
C ASP A 444 9.99 -13.36 17.21
N PRO A 445 9.15 -12.31 17.04
CA PRO A 445 7.80 -12.47 16.51
C PRO A 445 7.80 -12.89 15.05
N SER A 446 6.73 -13.61 14.66
CA SER A 446 6.56 -14.06 13.28
C SER A 446 5.09 -14.17 12.89
N ASP A 447 4.80 -14.10 11.60
CA ASP A 447 3.49 -14.42 11.03
C ASP A 447 3.60 -15.37 9.84
N PHE A 448 2.52 -16.10 9.62
CA PHE A 448 2.31 -16.94 8.45
C PHE A 448 0.88 -16.75 7.95
N ARG A 449 0.72 -16.66 6.64
CA ARG A 449 -0.58 -16.42 5.99
C ARG A 449 -0.78 -17.34 4.80
N ILE A 450 -2.02 -17.72 4.63
CA ILE A 450 -2.51 -18.37 3.42
C ILE A 450 -3.81 -17.71 3.01
N GLY A 451 -3.94 -17.32 1.76
CA GLY A 451 -5.11 -16.60 1.30
C GLY A 451 -5.38 -16.76 -0.17
N ALA A 452 -6.53 -16.24 -0.56
CA ALA A 452 -6.96 -16.20 -1.95
C ALA A 452 -7.66 -14.88 -2.27
N ASN A 453 -7.48 -14.41 -3.49
CA ASN A 453 -8.14 -13.27 -4.08
C ASN A 453 -9.01 -13.73 -5.25
N TRP A 454 -10.27 -13.32 -5.25
CA TRP A 454 -11.18 -13.50 -6.36
C TRP A 454 -11.51 -12.14 -6.98
N TYR A 455 -11.29 -12.03 -8.28
CA TYR A 455 -11.53 -10.84 -9.10
C TYR A 455 -12.70 -11.14 -10.07
N PRO A 456 -13.96 -10.86 -9.66
CA PRO A 456 -15.15 -11.29 -10.43
C PRO A 456 -15.24 -10.67 -11.81
N TRP A 457 -14.61 -9.52 -12.04
CA TRP A 457 -14.62 -8.81 -13.32
C TRP A 457 -13.28 -8.85 -14.06
N SER A 458 -12.40 -9.78 -13.70
CA SER A 458 -11.07 -9.95 -14.29
C SER A 458 -10.24 -8.65 -14.31
N ASN A 459 -10.40 -7.81 -13.29
CA ASN A 459 -9.67 -6.57 -13.09
C ASN A 459 -9.56 -6.23 -11.60
N HIS A 460 -8.82 -5.17 -11.26
CA HIS A 460 -8.61 -4.73 -9.88
C HIS A 460 -9.74 -3.85 -9.29
N VAL A 461 -10.85 -3.66 -10.00
CA VAL A 461 -11.94 -2.78 -9.50
C VAL A 461 -12.66 -3.41 -8.33
N VAL A 462 -12.90 -4.73 -8.38
CA VAL A 462 -13.50 -5.48 -7.28
C VAL A 462 -12.64 -6.68 -6.96
N ARG A 463 -12.34 -6.84 -5.70
CA ARG A 463 -11.63 -8.00 -5.17
C ARG A 463 -12.32 -8.52 -3.92
N TRP A 464 -12.50 -9.83 -3.85
CA TRP A 464 -12.85 -10.52 -2.61
C TRP A 464 -11.64 -11.30 -2.14
N ASN A 465 -11.18 -11.01 -0.94
CA ASN A 465 -10.07 -11.69 -0.28
C ASN A 465 -10.58 -12.54 0.87
N ALA A 466 -9.99 -13.72 1.05
CA ALA A 466 -10.13 -14.52 2.26
C ALA A 466 -8.74 -14.97 2.71
N GLU A 467 -8.43 -14.80 3.98
CA GLU A 467 -7.11 -15.10 4.53
C GLU A 467 -7.20 -15.75 5.92
N TYR A 468 -6.39 -16.76 6.11
CA TYR A 468 -6.03 -17.32 7.40
C TYR A 468 -4.63 -16.81 7.77
N LEU A 469 -4.51 -16.23 8.96
CA LEU A 469 -3.30 -15.65 9.51
C LEU A 469 -2.97 -16.35 10.83
N HIS A 470 -1.74 -16.80 10.99
CA HIS A 470 -1.22 -17.30 12.26
C HIS A 470 -0.11 -16.36 12.75
N LEU A 471 -0.24 -15.91 14.00
CA LEU A 471 0.66 -14.98 14.66
C LEU A 471 1.43 -15.67 15.77
N ASN A 472 2.67 -15.29 15.92
CA ASN A 472 3.49 -15.58 17.09
C ASN A 472 3.97 -14.25 17.69
N ARG A 473 3.23 -13.77 18.71
CA ARG A 473 3.55 -12.57 19.50
C ARG A 473 3.79 -11.31 18.66
N SER A 474 2.81 -10.90 17.86
CA SER A 474 2.97 -9.72 17.00
C SER A 474 3.48 -8.49 17.76
N PRO A 475 4.56 -7.82 17.30
CA PRO A 475 5.08 -6.60 17.93
C PRO A 475 4.31 -5.36 17.50
N VAL A 476 3.45 -5.49 16.51
CA VAL A 476 2.65 -4.44 15.90
C VAL A 476 1.21 -4.85 15.88
N GLY A 477 0.33 -3.89 15.75
CA GLY A 477 -1.08 -4.14 15.68
C GLY A 477 -1.86 -2.87 15.97
N GLY A 478 -3.15 -2.94 15.72
CA GLY A 478 -4.03 -1.85 16.00
C GLY A 478 -5.39 -2.01 15.33
N LEU A 479 -6.18 -0.93 15.29
CA LEU A 479 -7.58 -0.99 14.89
C LEU A 479 -7.79 -1.26 13.39
N SER A 480 -6.90 -0.80 12.50
CA SER A 480 -7.02 -1.03 11.06
C SER A 480 -6.46 -2.38 10.63
N LEU A 481 -5.53 -2.92 11.42
CA LEU A 481 -4.92 -4.23 11.13
C LEU A 481 -5.83 -5.38 11.57
N PRO A 482 -5.72 -6.57 10.95
CA PRO A 482 -6.44 -7.76 11.41
C PRO A 482 -5.83 -8.39 12.66
N TYR A 483 -4.78 -7.80 13.22
CA TYR A 483 -4.02 -8.30 14.38
C TYR A 483 -3.72 -7.20 15.39
N VAL A 484 -3.38 -7.61 16.60
CA VAL A 484 -3.13 -6.73 17.75
C VAL A 484 -1.74 -6.99 18.30
N VAL A 485 -1.16 -5.99 19.00
CA VAL A 485 0.12 -6.13 19.70
C VAL A 485 0.04 -7.26 20.72
N GLY A 486 1.06 -8.11 20.78
CA GLY A 486 1.07 -9.30 21.62
C GLY A 486 0.24 -10.47 21.08
N GLY A 487 -0.45 -10.29 19.94
CA GLY A 487 -1.30 -11.34 19.34
C GLY A 487 -0.52 -12.63 19.09
N ASN A 488 -1.03 -13.74 19.63
CA ASN A 488 -0.49 -15.09 19.46
C ASN A 488 -1.65 -16.04 19.17
N GLY A 489 -1.56 -16.83 18.11
CA GLY A 489 -2.64 -17.73 17.66
C GLY A 489 -3.16 -17.37 16.28
N SER A 490 -4.41 -17.68 16.01
CA SER A 490 -5.00 -17.66 14.67
C SER A 490 -6.06 -16.58 14.50
N VAL A 491 -6.02 -15.94 13.34
CA VAL A 491 -7.02 -14.96 12.89
C VAL A 491 -7.56 -15.42 11.53
N PHE A 492 -8.85 -15.27 11.33
CA PHE A 492 -9.47 -15.41 10.02
C PHE A 492 -10.16 -14.10 9.66
N TYR A 493 -9.99 -13.66 8.43
CA TYR A 493 -10.75 -12.54 7.92
C TYR A 493 -11.08 -12.71 6.44
N THR A 494 -12.13 -12.02 6.01
CA THR A 494 -12.49 -11.90 4.61
C THR A 494 -12.88 -10.46 4.32
N SER A 495 -12.43 -9.94 3.18
CA SER A 495 -12.62 -8.54 2.80
C SER A 495 -13.21 -8.43 1.40
N PHE A 496 -14.16 -7.53 1.25
CA PHE A 496 -14.68 -7.10 -0.04
C PHE A 496 -14.16 -5.70 -0.32
N GLU A 497 -13.34 -5.57 -1.36
CA GLU A 497 -12.66 -4.35 -1.74
C GLU A 497 -13.22 -3.80 -3.05
N VAL A 498 -13.35 -2.49 -3.10
CA VAL A 498 -13.68 -1.74 -4.32
C VAL A 498 -12.60 -0.67 -4.54
N ASN A 499 -12.05 -0.60 -5.76
CA ASN A 499 -10.99 0.32 -6.16
C ASN A 499 -11.21 0.83 -7.59
N PHE A 500 -11.75 2.01 -7.76
CA PHE A 500 -12.10 2.58 -9.05
C PHE A 500 -11.88 4.09 -9.16
#